data_4f614402cd8310e12677ddbe3e457972
#
_entry.id   4f614402cd8310e12677ddbe3e457972
#
_cell.length_a   1.000
_cell.length_b   1.000
_cell.length_c   1.000
_cell.angle_alpha   90.00
_cell.angle_beta   90.00
_cell.angle_gamma   90.00
#
_symmetry.space_group_name_H-M   'P 1'
#
loop_
_entity.id
_entity.type
_entity.pdbx_description
1 polymer ?
#
loop_
_entity_poly.entity_id
_entity_poly.type
_entity_poly.pdbx_seq_one_letter_code
_entity_poly.pdbx_strand_id
1 'polypeptide(L)'
;MDVRSIEDVAPVVEHNGTVPVWWLVQPREMFDLTKGGHLELVSEFEVSGGGFVDPHHHPTHEFYCVTSGRGLMTIGDETREIRQGDLAHIPPNEVHSLRPVSDHAAIHCFCFAVATPDAGTINYTEH
;
A
#
# COMPACT_ATOMS: atom_id res chain seq x y z
N MET A 1 9.00 -22.32 -10.61
CA MET A 1 7.83 -21.68 -9.95
C MET A 1 8.34 -20.51 -9.12
N ASP A 2 7.79 -19.32 -9.34
CA ASP A 2 8.15 -18.15 -8.53
C ASP A 2 7.14 -18.04 -7.38
N VAL A 3 7.62 -18.26 -6.16
CA VAL A 3 6.79 -18.18 -4.94
C VAL A 3 7.44 -17.16 -4.02
N ARG A 4 6.67 -16.16 -3.62
CA ARG A 4 7.14 -15.07 -2.76
C ARG A 4 6.30 -15.01 -1.48
N SER A 5 6.97 -14.85 -0.35
CA SER A 5 6.33 -14.82 0.95
C SER A 5 6.91 -13.69 1.79
N ILE A 6 6.09 -13.10 2.65
CA ILE A 6 6.56 -12.10 3.60
C ILE A 6 7.59 -12.68 4.57
N GLU A 7 7.60 -14.01 4.74
CA GLU A 7 8.61 -14.68 5.58
C GLU A 7 10.01 -14.62 4.98
N ASP A 8 10.10 -14.44 3.66
CA ASP A 8 11.38 -14.42 2.93
C ASP A 8 11.88 -12.99 2.63
N VAL A 9 11.12 -11.99 3.02
CA VAL A 9 11.40 -10.58 2.69
C VAL A 9 11.57 -9.80 3.98
N ALA A 10 12.68 -9.06 4.10
CA ALA A 10 12.87 -8.14 5.22
C ALA A 10 11.97 -6.90 5.02
N PRO A 11 11.24 -6.46 6.05
CA PRO A 11 10.41 -5.28 5.91
C PRO A 11 11.26 -4.01 5.81
N VAL A 12 10.77 -3.06 5.00
CA VAL A 12 11.26 -1.68 5.00
C VAL A 12 10.27 -0.87 5.84
N VAL A 13 10.78 -0.14 6.84
CA VAL A 13 9.90 0.62 7.72
C VAL A 13 9.75 2.04 7.18
N GLU A 14 8.53 2.40 6.82
CA GLU A 14 8.19 3.66 6.17
C GLU A 14 7.28 4.51 7.07
N HIS A 15 6.83 5.66 6.57
CA HIS A 15 5.92 6.57 7.27
C HIS A 15 6.41 6.90 8.68
N ASN A 16 7.57 7.58 8.74
CA ASN A 16 8.21 8.01 9.99
C ASN A 16 8.58 6.86 10.93
N GLY A 17 8.94 5.71 10.34
CA GLY A 17 9.35 4.54 11.12
C GLY A 17 8.20 3.80 11.78
N THR A 18 6.96 3.99 11.31
CA THR A 18 5.77 3.40 11.94
C THR A 18 5.12 2.28 11.15
N VAL A 19 5.44 2.14 9.86
CA VAL A 19 4.76 1.18 8.99
C VAL A 19 5.76 0.24 8.34
N PRO A 20 5.86 -1.00 8.80
CA PRO A 20 6.64 -2.01 8.09
C PRO A 20 5.94 -2.40 6.79
N VAL A 21 6.70 -2.43 5.71
CA VAL A 21 6.23 -2.78 4.36
C VAL A 21 7.08 -3.94 3.83
N TRP A 22 6.40 -5.02 3.46
CA TRP A 22 7.04 -6.18 2.84
C TRP A 22 6.81 -6.12 1.33
N TRP A 23 7.86 -5.82 0.59
CA TRP A 23 7.82 -5.71 -0.87
C TRP A 23 7.90 -7.09 -1.51
N LEU A 24 6.77 -7.64 -1.93
CA LEU A 24 6.72 -8.91 -2.64
C LEU A 24 7.07 -8.74 -4.11
N VAL A 25 6.71 -7.61 -4.68
CA VAL A 25 7.17 -7.14 -6.00
C VAL A 25 7.63 -5.70 -5.80
N GLN A 26 8.92 -5.47 -6.04
CA GLN A 26 9.49 -4.12 -5.95
C GLN A 26 8.87 -3.21 -7.01
N PRO A 27 8.79 -1.90 -6.75
CA PRO A 27 8.34 -0.95 -7.77
C PRO A 27 9.08 -1.16 -9.09
N ARG A 28 8.32 -1.26 -10.19
CA ARG A 28 8.80 -1.46 -11.56
C ARG A 28 9.54 -2.78 -11.83
N GLU A 29 9.64 -3.67 -10.85
CA GLU A 29 10.32 -4.96 -11.02
C GLU A 29 9.76 -5.76 -12.20
N MET A 30 8.46 -5.70 -12.41
CA MET A 30 7.77 -6.44 -13.47
C MET A 30 7.63 -5.66 -14.79
N PHE A 31 8.18 -4.45 -14.85
CA PHE A 31 8.00 -3.58 -16.03
C PHE A 31 8.45 -4.25 -17.32
N ASP A 32 9.66 -4.82 -17.33
CA ASP A 32 10.19 -5.49 -18.51
C ASP A 32 9.48 -6.81 -18.80
N LEU A 33 9.12 -7.56 -17.76
CA LEU A 33 8.44 -8.85 -17.91
C LEU A 33 7.04 -8.69 -18.49
N THR A 34 6.39 -7.58 -18.19
CA THR A 34 5.06 -7.26 -18.71
C THR A 34 5.12 -6.36 -19.94
N LYS A 35 6.32 -6.12 -20.48
CA LYS A 35 6.58 -5.30 -21.68
C LYS A 35 5.96 -3.91 -21.58
N GLY A 36 6.25 -3.23 -20.49
CA GLY A 36 5.65 -1.93 -20.19
C GLY A 36 4.25 -2.04 -19.63
N GLY A 37 3.89 -3.23 -19.18
CA GLY A 37 2.59 -3.50 -18.57
C GLY A 37 2.44 -2.79 -17.25
N HIS A 38 1.30 -3.02 -16.63
CA HIS A 38 0.72 -2.08 -15.69
C HIS A 38 0.93 -2.40 -14.22
N LEU A 39 1.46 -3.60 -13.88
CA LEU A 39 1.71 -3.94 -12.48
C LEU A 39 2.97 -3.21 -12.00
N GLU A 40 2.77 -2.24 -11.11
CA GLU A 40 3.86 -1.41 -10.58
C GLU A 40 4.50 -2.02 -9.33
N LEU A 41 3.67 -2.51 -8.40
CA LEU A 41 4.15 -3.09 -7.15
C LEU A 41 3.12 -4.04 -6.55
N VAL A 42 3.62 -4.92 -5.70
CA VAL A 42 2.80 -5.74 -4.78
C VAL A 42 3.51 -5.72 -3.42
N SER A 43 2.79 -5.43 -2.37
CA SER A 43 3.35 -5.38 -1.03
C SER A 43 2.32 -5.82 0.02
N GLU A 44 2.79 -6.04 1.23
CA GLU A 44 1.95 -6.09 2.41
C GLU A 44 2.49 -5.06 3.40
N PHE A 45 1.60 -4.51 4.20
CA PHE A 45 2.00 -3.59 5.27
C PHE A 45 1.07 -3.74 6.46
N GLU A 46 1.58 -3.32 7.61
CA GLU A 46 0.82 -3.31 8.85
C GLU A 46 0.94 -1.95 9.52
N VAL A 47 -0.20 -1.42 9.95
CA VAL A 47 -0.27 -0.20 10.76
C VAL A 47 -0.77 -0.59 12.13
N SER A 48 0.03 -0.41 13.15
CA SER A 48 -0.35 -0.69 14.53
C SER A 48 -0.53 0.61 15.31
N GLY A 49 -0.99 0.49 16.55
CA GLY A 49 -1.35 1.64 17.36
C GLY A 49 -0.28 2.71 17.43
N GLY A 50 -0.66 3.95 17.23
CA GLY A 50 0.24 5.09 17.16
C GLY A 50 0.87 5.33 15.80
N GLY A 51 0.88 4.33 14.91
CA GLY A 51 1.34 4.47 13.54
C GLY A 51 0.23 4.90 12.59
N PHE A 52 0.62 5.40 11.44
CA PHE A 52 -0.34 5.72 10.39
C PHE A 52 0.39 5.87 9.06
N VAL A 53 -0.32 5.56 7.97
CA VAL A 53 0.14 5.88 6.62
C VAL A 53 -0.10 7.37 6.41
N ASP A 54 0.98 8.13 6.24
CA ASP A 54 0.90 9.59 6.06
C ASP A 54 0.08 9.94 4.82
N PRO A 55 -0.64 11.07 4.83
CA PRO A 55 -1.31 11.55 3.63
C PRO A 55 -0.32 11.71 2.47
N HIS A 56 -0.59 11.04 1.37
CA HIS A 56 0.28 11.06 0.19
C HIS A 56 -0.52 10.65 -1.05
N HIS A 57 0.08 10.80 -2.22
CA HIS A 57 -0.56 10.40 -3.48
C HIS A 57 0.47 9.88 -4.47
N HIS A 58 -0.01 9.07 -5.42
CA HIS A 58 0.79 8.51 -6.51
C HIS A 58 0.01 8.58 -7.83
N PRO A 59 0.68 8.62 -8.98
CA PRO A 59 0.00 8.59 -10.29
C PRO A 59 -0.38 7.16 -10.70
N THR A 60 -0.78 6.33 -9.75
CA THR A 60 -1.16 4.94 -9.95
C THR A 60 -2.58 4.71 -9.47
N HIS A 61 -3.22 3.67 -10.02
CA HIS A 61 -4.33 3.04 -9.31
C HIS A 61 -3.72 2.15 -8.23
N GLU A 62 -4.11 2.35 -6.99
CA GLU A 62 -3.63 1.55 -5.87
C GLU A 62 -4.78 0.86 -5.18
N PHE A 63 -4.53 -0.35 -4.66
CA PHE A 63 -5.56 -1.18 -4.06
C PHE A 63 -5.06 -1.68 -2.72
N TYR A 64 -5.84 -1.45 -1.67
CA TYR A 64 -5.60 -2.02 -0.35
C TYR A 64 -6.64 -3.10 -0.08
N CYS A 65 -6.18 -4.34 0.11
CA CYS A 65 -7.04 -5.44 0.52
C CYS A 65 -6.76 -5.72 2.00
N VAL A 66 -7.75 -5.51 2.85
CA VAL A 66 -7.59 -5.72 4.29
C VAL A 66 -7.63 -7.21 4.60
N THR A 67 -6.52 -7.74 5.12
CA THR A 67 -6.40 -9.15 5.47
C THR A 67 -6.65 -9.42 6.94
N SER A 68 -6.45 -8.41 7.81
CA SER A 68 -6.84 -8.50 9.22
C SER A 68 -6.97 -7.11 9.83
N GLY A 69 -7.76 -7.01 10.89
CA GLY A 69 -7.94 -5.79 11.65
C GLY A 69 -8.90 -4.79 11.01
N ARG A 70 -8.89 -3.57 11.54
CA ARG A 70 -9.78 -2.47 11.12
C ARG A 70 -9.04 -1.16 11.15
N GLY A 71 -9.36 -0.26 10.22
CA GLY A 71 -8.76 1.07 10.16
C GLY A 71 -9.70 2.12 9.60
N LEU A 72 -9.29 3.37 9.73
CA LEU A 72 -9.97 4.52 9.14
C LEU A 72 -9.19 4.92 7.89
N MET A 73 -9.83 4.75 6.74
CA MET A 73 -9.27 5.10 5.43
C MET A 73 -9.80 6.45 5.00
N THR A 74 -8.90 7.34 4.61
CA THR A 74 -9.25 8.63 4.02
C THR A 74 -8.77 8.65 2.58
N ILE A 75 -9.66 8.95 1.65
CA ILE A 75 -9.35 9.17 0.22
C ILE A 75 -10.01 10.48 -0.17
N GLY A 76 -9.20 11.47 -0.56
CA GLY A 76 -9.72 12.81 -0.79
C GLY A 76 -10.33 13.39 0.47
N ASP A 77 -11.60 13.74 0.41
CA ASP A 77 -12.34 14.30 1.56
C ASP A 77 -13.30 13.30 2.22
N GLU A 78 -13.24 12.02 1.82
CA GLU A 78 -14.05 10.96 2.42
C GLU A 78 -13.22 10.15 3.42
N THR A 79 -13.82 9.83 4.56
CA THR A 79 -13.22 8.92 5.55
C THR A 79 -14.25 7.86 5.92
N ARG A 80 -13.82 6.60 5.89
CA ARG A 80 -14.66 5.49 6.38
C ARG A 80 -13.83 4.39 6.99
N GLU A 81 -14.45 3.60 7.84
CA GLU A 81 -13.85 2.40 8.38
C GLU A 81 -13.77 1.32 7.30
N ILE A 82 -12.60 0.67 7.21
CA ILE A 82 -12.40 -0.53 6.42
C ILE A 82 -11.93 -1.66 7.34
N ARG A 83 -12.25 -2.89 6.99
CA ARG A 83 -11.99 -4.07 7.83
C ARG A 83 -11.69 -5.28 6.96
N GLN A 84 -11.29 -6.38 7.61
CA GLN A 84 -11.00 -7.64 6.94
C GLN A 84 -12.07 -7.98 5.90
N GLY A 85 -11.63 -8.28 4.69
CA GLY A 85 -12.48 -8.59 3.55
C GLY A 85 -12.80 -7.40 2.65
N ASP A 86 -12.46 -6.18 3.07
CA ASP A 86 -12.68 -4.99 2.25
C ASP A 86 -11.52 -4.76 1.29
N LEU A 87 -11.85 -4.19 0.13
CA LEU A 87 -10.88 -3.66 -0.82
C LEU A 87 -11.16 -2.17 -1.00
N ALA A 88 -10.13 -1.34 -0.78
CA ALA A 88 -10.19 0.07 -1.07
C ALA A 88 -9.41 0.35 -2.36
N HIS A 89 -10.07 0.97 -3.33
CA HIS A 89 -9.44 1.45 -4.57
C HIS A 89 -9.10 2.92 -4.41
N ILE A 90 -7.85 3.24 -4.64
CA ILE A 90 -7.33 4.61 -4.59
C ILE A 90 -7.05 5.05 -6.02
N PRO A 91 -7.84 6.00 -6.56
CA PRO A 91 -7.61 6.52 -7.92
C PRO A 91 -6.28 7.26 -8.03
N PRO A 92 -5.75 7.41 -9.25
CA PRO A 92 -4.50 8.16 -9.46
C PRO A 92 -4.57 9.57 -8.89
N ASN A 93 -3.49 9.93 -8.18
CA ASN A 93 -3.27 11.26 -7.59
C ASN A 93 -4.25 11.68 -6.49
N GLU A 94 -5.10 10.78 -6.02
CA GLU A 94 -5.93 11.07 -4.86
C GLU A 94 -5.12 10.95 -3.58
N VAL A 95 -5.14 11.99 -2.77
CA VAL A 95 -4.48 11.98 -1.46
C VAL A 95 -5.17 10.97 -0.56
N HIS A 96 -4.40 10.08 0.05
CA HIS A 96 -4.94 9.03 0.90
C HIS A 96 -4.08 8.81 2.14
N SER A 97 -4.72 8.31 3.18
CA SER A 97 -4.10 7.97 4.45
C SER A 97 -4.87 6.85 5.13
N LEU A 98 -4.22 6.16 6.06
CA LEU A 98 -4.81 5.05 6.79
C LEU A 98 -4.26 5.01 8.21
N ARG A 99 -5.13 4.82 9.18
CA ARG A 99 -4.74 4.61 10.58
C ARG A 99 -5.62 3.52 11.21
N PRO A 100 -5.14 2.82 12.25
CA PRO A 100 -5.99 1.91 13.00
C PRO A 100 -7.16 2.65 13.65
N VAL A 101 -8.22 1.92 13.98
CA VAL A 101 -9.41 2.53 14.63
C VAL A 101 -9.13 3.03 16.05
N SER A 102 -8.06 2.54 16.70
CA SER A 102 -7.64 2.98 18.04
C SER A 102 -6.15 2.69 18.25
N ASP A 103 -5.58 3.22 19.33
CA ASP A 103 -4.18 3.00 19.70
C ASP A 103 -3.86 1.55 20.07
N HIS A 104 -4.88 0.72 20.30
CA HIS A 104 -4.75 -0.69 20.66
C HIS A 104 -5.09 -1.62 19.51
N ALA A 105 -5.44 -1.08 18.37
CA ALA A 105 -5.81 -1.84 17.17
C ALA A 105 -4.65 -1.87 16.18
N ALA A 106 -4.76 -2.77 15.21
CA ALA A 106 -3.86 -2.85 14.07
C ALA A 106 -4.68 -3.16 12.82
N ILE A 107 -4.15 -2.81 11.67
CA ILE A 107 -4.71 -3.21 10.38
C ILE A 107 -3.57 -3.70 9.49
N HIS A 108 -3.78 -4.86 8.87
CA HIS A 108 -2.83 -5.45 7.93
C HIS A 108 -3.47 -5.49 6.55
N CYS A 109 -2.73 -5.01 5.57
CA CYS A 109 -3.22 -4.92 4.19
C CYS A 109 -2.26 -5.58 3.22
N PHE A 110 -2.84 -6.21 2.22
CA PHE A 110 -2.17 -6.56 0.97
C PHE A 110 -2.41 -5.40 0.00
N CYS A 111 -1.34 -4.92 -0.64
CA CYS A 111 -1.39 -3.75 -1.50
C CYS A 111 -0.83 -4.09 -2.88
N PHE A 112 -1.48 -3.60 -3.91
CA PHE A 112 -0.93 -3.64 -5.27
C PHE A 112 -1.30 -2.36 -6.01
N ALA A 113 -0.47 -2.00 -6.98
CA ALA A 113 -0.68 -0.79 -7.76
C ALA A 113 -0.42 -1.06 -9.25
N VAL A 114 -1.20 -0.40 -10.08
CA VAL A 114 -1.01 -0.42 -11.52
C VAL A 114 -0.68 0.98 -11.99
N ALA A 115 0.38 1.09 -12.80
CA ALA A 115 0.83 2.36 -13.33
C ALA A 115 0.33 2.55 -14.76
N THR A 116 0.09 3.80 -15.14
CA THR A 116 -0.08 4.15 -16.54
C THR A 116 1.29 4.16 -17.22
N PRO A 117 1.37 3.92 -18.55
CA PRO A 117 2.65 3.87 -19.25
C PRO A 117 3.49 5.15 -19.12
N ASP A 118 2.87 6.29 -18.89
CA ASP A 118 3.49 7.60 -18.77
C ASP A 118 3.81 8.02 -17.34
N ALA A 119 3.55 7.17 -16.35
CA ALA A 119 3.78 7.50 -14.94
C ALA A 119 5.26 7.73 -14.61
N GLY A 120 6.17 7.13 -15.38
CA GLY A 120 7.62 7.24 -15.14
C GLY A 120 8.04 6.48 -13.87
N THR A 121 9.14 6.91 -13.28
CA THR A 121 9.63 6.34 -12.02
C THR A 121 8.92 6.99 -10.84
N ILE A 122 8.40 6.18 -9.93
CA ILE A 122 7.63 6.65 -8.77
C ILE A 122 8.43 6.33 -7.51
N ASN A 123 8.58 7.32 -6.63
CA ASN A 123 9.24 7.12 -5.35
C ASN A 123 8.17 6.86 -4.27
N TYR A 124 8.18 5.65 -3.72
CA TYR A 124 7.22 5.22 -2.71
C TYR A 124 7.73 5.36 -1.27
N THR A 125 8.97 5.76 -1.09
CA THR A 125 9.59 5.88 0.24
C THR A 125 9.67 7.32 0.74
N GLU A 126 9.43 8.28 -0.11
CA GLU A 126 9.39 9.72 0.21
C GLU A 126 7.97 10.26 0.05
N HIS A 127 7.51 10.99 1.03
CA HIS A 127 6.15 11.54 1.04
C HIS A 127 6.15 13.00 1.43
#